data_ab7419f611d3fbbeba10c5e304583c52
#
_entry.id   ab7419f611d3fbbeba10c5e304583c52
#
_cell.length_a   1.000
_cell.length_b   1.000
_cell.length_c   1.000
_cell.angle_alpha   90.00
_cell.angle_beta   90.00
_cell.angle_gamma   90.00
#
_symmetry.space_group_name_H-M   'P 1'
#
loop_
_entity.id
_entity.type
_entity.pdbx_description
1 polymer ?
#
loop_
_entity_poly.entity_id
_entity_poly.type
_entity_poly.pdbx_seq_one_letter_code
_entity_poly.pdbx_strand_id
1 'polypeptide(L)'
;MNNIVNLLKLQFNSLLSIKKNLFIILALAIFFTAVQPTMILFTGAMYLMMATYSITFYEERSKMNYLIYSLPIKINEYIFSKYIYCLLNTVIAVIISTILSIIVKILGINDLISSMPLYTVPLIIVGVGVFFTSILMPATLLLGFENGRYVLTFIAIIPIVFSTAVLQILSEINITLNPTMLTILGVLIAITVLLTSYFITCNRFAQKEVK
;
A
#
# COMPACT_ATOMS: atom_id res chain seq x y z
N MET A 1 24.89 -6.24 0.14
CA MET A 1 24.24 -4.94 0.28
C MET A 1 24.05 -4.21 -1.05
N ASN A 2 25.00 -4.24 -1.97
CA ASN A 2 24.86 -3.59 -3.28
C ASN A 2 23.71 -4.13 -4.14
N ASN A 3 23.41 -5.44 -4.08
CA ASN A 3 22.34 -6.06 -4.90
C ASN A 3 20.95 -5.50 -4.57
N ILE A 4 20.62 -5.36 -3.27
CA ILE A 4 19.32 -4.83 -2.83
C ILE A 4 19.15 -3.38 -3.29
N VAL A 5 20.20 -2.55 -3.16
CA VAL A 5 20.15 -1.15 -3.61
C VAL A 5 19.96 -1.04 -5.11
N ASN A 6 20.63 -1.90 -5.88
CA ASN A 6 20.49 -1.94 -7.34
C ASN A 6 19.08 -2.40 -7.76
N LEU A 7 18.52 -3.39 -7.08
CA LEU A 7 17.13 -3.84 -7.29
C LEU A 7 16.12 -2.73 -6.97
N LEU A 8 16.31 -2.00 -5.86
CA LEU A 8 15.47 -0.87 -5.51
C LEU A 8 15.55 0.25 -6.55
N LYS A 9 16.75 0.62 -7.00
CA LYS A 9 16.93 1.63 -8.07
C LYS A 9 16.20 1.23 -9.35
N LEU A 10 16.27 -0.04 -9.72
CA LEU A 10 15.59 -0.57 -10.88
C LEU A 10 14.07 -0.45 -10.73
N GLN A 11 13.51 -0.78 -9.57
CA GLN A 11 12.09 -0.65 -9.28
C GLN A 11 11.63 0.82 -9.31
N PHE A 12 12.38 1.74 -8.71
CA PHE A 12 12.08 3.15 -8.77
C PHE A 12 12.20 3.74 -10.18
N ASN A 13 13.18 3.32 -10.97
CA ASN A 13 13.29 3.73 -12.36
C ASN A 13 12.11 3.23 -13.20
N SER A 14 11.64 2.01 -12.94
CA SER A 14 10.42 1.48 -13.56
C SER A 14 9.19 2.30 -13.18
N LEU A 15 9.07 2.72 -11.91
CA LEU A 15 8.00 3.60 -11.45
C LEU A 15 8.06 4.97 -12.16
N LEU A 16 9.25 5.56 -12.27
CA LEU A 16 9.45 6.85 -12.93
C LEU A 16 9.17 6.79 -14.43
N SER A 17 9.32 5.64 -15.08
CA SER A 17 8.94 5.47 -16.50
C SER A 17 7.43 5.65 -16.72
N ILE A 18 6.63 5.43 -15.67
CA ILE A 18 5.16 5.54 -15.68
C ILE A 18 4.67 6.89 -15.14
N LYS A 19 5.55 7.88 -15.04
CA LYS A 19 5.24 9.19 -14.43
C LYS A 19 3.92 9.83 -14.90
N LYS A 20 3.52 9.62 -16.16
CA LYS A 20 2.25 10.13 -16.68
C LYS A 20 1.05 9.50 -15.95
N ASN A 21 1.06 8.19 -15.77
CA ASN A 21 -0.04 7.49 -15.09
C ASN A 21 -0.08 7.85 -13.61
N LEU A 22 1.08 7.96 -12.96
CA LEU A 22 1.15 8.42 -11.56
C LEU A 22 0.60 9.83 -11.39
N PHE A 23 0.92 10.73 -12.32
CA PHE A 23 0.39 12.10 -12.29
C PHE A 23 -1.13 12.14 -12.44
N ILE A 24 -1.70 11.36 -13.36
CA ILE A 24 -3.15 11.25 -13.57
C ILE A 24 -3.83 10.72 -12.30
N ILE A 25 -3.26 9.70 -11.67
CA ILE A 25 -3.82 9.12 -10.44
C ILE A 25 -3.77 10.11 -9.29
N LEU A 26 -2.67 10.84 -9.16
CA LEU A 26 -2.51 11.88 -8.15
C LEU A 26 -3.52 13.03 -8.38
N ALA A 27 -3.72 13.44 -9.62
CA ALA A 27 -4.73 14.43 -9.99
C ALA A 27 -6.16 13.96 -9.66
N LEU A 28 -6.49 12.70 -9.99
CA LEU A 28 -7.76 12.08 -9.62
C LEU A 28 -7.95 12.00 -8.11
N ALA A 29 -6.91 11.60 -7.38
CA ALA A 29 -6.94 11.53 -5.92
C ALA A 29 -7.21 12.91 -5.30
N ILE A 30 -6.56 13.97 -5.79
CA ILE A 30 -6.81 15.35 -5.36
C ILE A 30 -8.24 15.77 -5.70
N PHE A 31 -8.72 15.46 -6.89
CA PHE A 31 -10.09 15.76 -7.31
C PHE A 31 -11.12 15.07 -6.38
N PHE A 32 -10.94 13.78 -6.10
CA PHE A 32 -11.84 13.06 -5.20
C PHE A 32 -11.81 13.62 -3.78
N THR A 33 -10.65 14.03 -3.26
CA THR A 33 -10.56 14.68 -1.94
C THR A 33 -11.21 16.05 -1.91
N ALA A 34 -11.20 16.80 -3.03
CA ALA A 34 -11.88 18.08 -3.13
C ALA A 34 -13.41 17.91 -3.11
N VAL A 35 -13.92 16.85 -3.78
CA VAL A 35 -15.36 16.56 -3.83
C VAL A 35 -15.84 15.95 -2.50
N GLN A 36 -15.07 15.03 -1.93
CA GLN A 36 -15.42 14.32 -0.70
C GLN A 36 -14.20 14.21 0.22
N PRO A 37 -14.02 15.14 1.15
CA PRO A 37 -12.83 15.23 2.01
C PRO A 37 -12.52 13.99 2.84
N THR A 38 -13.53 13.18 3.18
CA THR A 38 -13.35 11.89 3.85
C THR A 38 -12.51 10.90 3.03
N MET A 39 -12.44 11.09 1.70
CA MET A 39 -11.64 10.26 0.79
C MET A 39 -10.12 10.49 0.91
N ILE A 40 -9.65 11.41 1.74
CA ILE A 40 -8.22 11.60 2.01
C ILE A 40 -7.52 10.31 2.44
N LEU A 41 -8.21 9.50 3.25
CA LEU A 41 -7.68 8.20 3.70
C LEU A 41 -7.49 7.22 2.52
N PHE A 42 -8.34 7.34 1.49
CA PHE A 42 -8.25 6.50 0.30
C PHE A 42 -7.19 6.97 -0.70
N THR A 43 -6.80 8.25 -0.70
CA THR A 43 -5.78 8.75 -1.63
C THR A 43 -4.44 8.06 -1.45
N GLY A 44 -4.01 7.88 -0.20
CA GLY A 44 -2.78 7.14 0.12
C GLY A 44 -2.87 5.67 -0.31
N ALA A 45 -4.01 5.01 -0.05
CA ALA A 45 -4.25 3.64 -0.45
C ALA A 45 -4.27 3.49 -1.98
N MET A 46 -4.94 4.38 -2.70
CA MET A 46 -4.96 4.39 -4.17
C MET A 46 -3.56 4.56 -4.77
N TYR A 47 -2.77 5.49 -4.23
CA TYR A 47 -1.39 5.67 -4.66
C TYR A 47 -0.57 4.38 -4.49
N LEU A 48 -0.66 3.75 -3.30
CA LEU A 48 0.04 2.49 -3.01
C LEU A 48 -0.36 1.37 -3.97
N MET A 49 -1.65 1.18 -4.18
CA MET A 49 -2.15 0.16 -5.10
C MET A 49 -1.61 0.37 -6.51
N MET A 50 -1.63 1.60 -6.99
CA MET A 50 -1.17 1.90 -8.34
C MET A 50 0.35 1.80 -8.49
N ALA A 51 1.13 2.22 -7.49
CA ALA A 51 2.57 2.08 -7.51
C ALA A 51 3.00 0.61 -7.55
N THR A 52 2.36 -0.24 -6.74
CA THR A 52 2.64 -1.69 -6.71
C THR A 52 2.13 -2.41 -7.95
N TYR A 53 0.92 -2.10 -8.41
CA TYR A 53 0.33 -2.65 -9.62
C TYR A 53 1.18 -2.33 -10.86
N SER A 54 1.61 -1.10 -10.99
CA SER A 54 2.39 -0.66 -12.13
C SER A 54 3.70 -1.41 -12.26
N ILE A 55 4.41 -1.64 -11.15
CA ILE A 55 5.68 -2.38 -11.19
C ILE A 55 5.44 -3.84 -11.55
N THR A 56 4.49 -4.52 -10.91
CA THR A 56 4.20 -5.91 -11.22
C THR A 56 3.77 -6.11 -12.67
N PHE A 57 3.00 -5.17 -13.23
CA PHE A 57 2.65 -5.17 -14.65
C PHE A 57 3.87 -5.06 -15.57
N TYR A 58 4.79 -4.12 -15.28
CA TYR A 58 5.99 -3.95 -16.07
C TYR A 58 6.95 -5.13 -15.98
N GLU A 59 7.09 -5.71 -14.82
CA GLU A 59 7.95 -6.87 -14.61
C GLU A 59 7.46 -8.10 -15.37
N GLU A 60 6.16 -8.31 -15.38
CA GLU A 60 5.58 -9.43 -16.12
C GLU A 60 5.68 -9.19 -17.64
N ARG A 61 5.37 -7.98 -18.11
CA ARG A 61 5.48 -7.62 -19.51
C ARG A 61 6.91 -7.66 -20.05
N SER A 62 7.88 -7.26 -19.24
CA SER A 62 9.31 -7.32 -19.58
C SER A 62 9.95 -8.70 -19.35
N LYS A 63 9.17 -9.68 -18.90
CA LYS A 63 9.64 -11.02 -18.51
C LYS A 63 10.83 -10.96 -17.54
N MET A 64 10.81 -9.97 -16.64
CA MET A 64 11.90 -9.67 -15.73
C MET A 64 12.17 -10.83 -14.75
N ASN A 65 11.19 -11.67 -14.50
CA ASN A 65 11.37 -12.87 -13.68
C ASN A 65 12.45 -13.79 -14.26
N TYR A 66 12.47 -13.99 -15.59
CA TYR A 66 13.51 -14.82 -16.23
C TYR A 66 14.90 -14.20 -16.06
N LEU A 67 14.99 -12.88 -16.14
CA LEU A 67 16.24 -12.16 -15.96
C LEU A 67 16.76 -12.27 -14.53
N ILE A 68 15.85 -12.20 -13.54
CA ILE A 68 16.21 -12.32 -12.11
C ILE A 68 16.73 -13.72 -11.79
N TYR A 69 16.15 -14.77 -12.38
CA TYR A 69 16.65 -16.14 -12.20
C TYR A 69 18.02 -16.39 -12.88
N SER A 70 18.35 -15.61 -13.90
CA SER A 70 19.67 -15.69 -14.55
C SER A 70 20.77 -14.90 -13.83
N LEU A 71 20.40 -13.99 -12.92
CA LEU A 71 21.35 -13.21 -12.15
C LEU A 71 21.79 -13.97 -10.87
N PRO A 72 23.05 -13.78 -10.42
CA PRO A 72 23.54 -14.39 -9.18
C PRO A 72 23.00 -13.67 -7.94
N ILE A 73 21.67 -13.56 -7.84
CA ILE A 73 20.96 -12.89 -6.74
C ILE A 73 20.20 -13.95 -5.95
N LYS A 74 20.29 -13.88 -4.63
CA LYS A 74 19.50 -14.75 -3.77
C LYS A 74 18.03 -14.37 -3.83
N ILE A 75 17.15 -15.36 -3.94
CA ILE A 75 15.68 -15.17 -3.98
C ILE A 75 15.19 -14.30 -2.80
N ASN A 76 15.74 -14.53 -1.61
CA ASN A 76 15.38 -13.74 -0.43
C ASN A 76 15.75 -12.25 -0.56
N GLU A 77 16.87 -11.93 -1.22
CA GLU A 77 17.25 -10.53 -1.46
C GLU A 77 16.28 -9.84 -2.43
N TYR A 78 15.82 -10.58 -3.42
CA TYR A 78 14.81 -10.08 -4.36
C TYR A 78 13.47 -9.80 -3.65
N ILE A 79 12.93 -10.78 -2.92
CA ILE A 79 11.67 -10.62 -2.18
C ILE A 79 11.79 -9.47 -1.17
N PHE A 80 12.89 -9.41 -0.43
CA PHE A 80 13.14 -8.35 0.54
C PHE A 80 13.17 -6.97 -0.11
N SER A 81 13.79 -6.82 -1.28
CA SER A 81 13.80 -5.55 -2.03
C SER A 81 12.38 -5.10 -2.41
N LYS A 82 11.49 -6.05 -2.74
CA LYS A 82 10.08 -5.77 -3.06
C LYS A 82 9.31 -5.25 -1.86
N TYR A 83 9.47 -5.88 -0.70
CA TYR A 83 8.83 -5.41 0.52
C TYR A 83 9.33 -4.03 0.93
N ILE A 84 10.66 -3.79 0.87
CA ILE A 84 11.23 -2.46 1.13
C ILE A 84 10.68 -1.42 0.16
N TYR A 85 10.59 -1.75 -1.12
CA TYR A 85 10.02 -0.85 -2.12
C TYR A 85 8.59 -0.43 -1.76
N CYS A 86 7.72 -1.37 -1.37
CA CYS A 86 6.37 -1.06 -0.94
C CYS A 86 6.32 -0.22 0.34
N LEU A 87 7.18 -0.50 1.29
CA LEU A 87 7.28 0.31 2.51
C LEU A 87 7.75 1.74 2.21
N LEU A 88 8.69 1.93 1.29
CA LEU A 88 9.10 3.27 0.85
C LEU A 88 7.95 4.01 0.14
N ASN A 89 7.18 3.31 -0.70
CA ASN A 89 5.97 3.91 -1.28
C ASN A 89 4.90 4.22 -0.22
N THR A 90 4.81 3.44 0.86
CA THR A 90 3.95 3.77 2.01
C THR A 90 4.37 5.09 2.64
N VAL A 91 5.67 5.34 2.81
CA VAL A 91 6.17 6.63 3.31
C VAL A 91 5.78 7.78 2.38
N ILE A 92 5.90 7.60 1.06
CA ILE A 92 5.47 8.61 0.08
C ILE A 92 3.96 8.85 0.18
N ALA A 93 3.15 7.79 0.30
CA ALA A 93 1.71 7.89 0.48
C ALA A 93 1.34 8.68 1.74
N VAL A 94 2.04 8.43 2.85
CA VAL A 94 1.87 9.18 4.11
C VAL A 94 2.16 10.65 3.91
N ILE A 95 3.24 11.00 3.25
CA ILE A 95 3.61 12.41 2.98
C ILE A 95 2.53 13.09 2.15
N ILE A 96 2.09 12.49 1.05
CA ILE A 96 1.06 13.05 0.18
C ILE A 96 -0.24 13.28 0.96
N SER A 97 -0.71 12.28 1.68
CA SER A 97 -1.97 12.36 2.40
C SER A 97 -1.92 13.32 3.58
N THR A 98 -0.75 13.46 4.22
CA THR A 98 -0.55 14.43 5.30
C THR A 98 -0.62 15.87 4.74
N ILE A 99 0.03 16.12 3.60
CA ILE A 99 -0.04 17.44 2.95
C ILE A 99 -1.49 17.77 2.58
N LEU A 100 -2.22 16.81 1.98
CA LEU A 100 -3.62 17.01 1.63
C LEU A 100 -4.49 17.25 2.86
N SER A 101 -4.26 16.53 3.96
CA SER A 101 -5.02 16.73 5.20
C SER A 101 -4.79 18.12 5.82
N ILE A 102 -3.57 18.63 5.75
CA ILE A 102 -3.24 19.99 6.19
C ILE A 102 -3.98 21.02 5.33
N ILE A 103 -3.98 20.84 4.00
CA ILE A 103 -4.67 21.75 3.08
C ILE A 103 -6.18 21.78 3.37
N VAL A 104 -6.82 20.62 3.52
CA VAL A 104 -8.26 20.54 3.84
C VAL A 104 -8.57 21.18 5.19
N LYS A 105 -7.68 21.02 6.18
CA LYS A 105 -7.82 21.62 7.50
C LYS A 105 -7.72 23.15 7.44
N ILE A 106 -6.77 23.70 6.67
CA ILE A 106 -6.61 25.16 6.49
C ILE A 106 -7.82 25.76 5.76
N LEU A 107 -8.37 25.07 4.78
CA LEU A 107 -9.53 25.50 4.00
C LEU A 107 -10.86 25.36 4.76
N GLY A 108 -10.88 24.65 5.89
CA GLY A 108 -12.09 24.46 6.70
C GLY A 108 -13.20 23.69 5.98
N ILE A 109 -12.87 22.86 4.99
CA ILE A 109 -13.84 22.20 4.10
C ILE A 109 -14.60 21.06 4.83
N ASN A 110 -14.02 20.50 5.91
CA ASN A 110 -14.62 19.36 6.60
C ASN A 110 -14.35 19.39 8.11
N ASP A 111 -15.42 19.46 8.88
CA ASP A 111 -15.36 19.53 10.35
C ASP A 111 -14.77 18.25 10.97
N LEU A 112 -15.04 17.08 10.41
CA LEU A 112 -14.52 15.81 10.91
C LEU A 112 -12.99 15.76 10.83
N ILE A 113 -12.41 16.18 9.71
CA ILE A 113 -10.94 16.19 9.53
C ILE A 113 -10.32 17.34 10.32
N SER A 114 -11.02 18.46 10.42
CA SER A 114 -10.58 19.63 11.20
C SER A 114 -10.50 19.33 12.69
N SER A 115 -11.39 18.50 13.21
CA SER A 115 -11.40 18.08 14.62
C SER A 115 -10.41 16.98 14.96
N MET A 116 -9.94 16.22 13.95
CA MET A 116 -8.96 15.15 14.17
C MET A 116 -7.56 15.70 14.46
N PRO A 117 -6.80 15.08 15.38
CA PRO A 117 -5.37 15.38 15.55
C PRO A 117 -4.59 15.12 14.26
N LEU A 118 -3.60 15.97 13.94
CA LEU A 118 -2.81 15.87 12.71
C LEU A 118 -2.08 14.52 12.53
N TYR A 119 -1.79 13.82 13.62
CA TYR A 119 -1.08 12.54 13.58
C TYR A 119 -1.97 11.34 13.27
N THR A 120 -3.31 11.47 13.34
CA THR A 120 -4.22 10.34 13.10
C THR A 120 -4.24 9.91 11.64
N VAL A 121 -4.26 10.84 10.69
CA VAL A 121 -4.25 10.54 9.26
C VAL A 121 -2.99 9.78 8.85
N PRO A 122 -1.75 10.26 9.14
CA PRO A 122 -0.53 9.50 8.85
C PRO A 122 -0.52 8.11 9.49
N LEU A 123 -0.98 7.99 10.73
CA LEU A 123 -0.97 6.71 11.45
C LEU A 123 -1.89 5.67 10.79
N ILE A 124 -3.11 6.09 10.39
CA ILE A 124 -4.05 5.22 9.66
C ILE A 124 -3.44 4.78 8.33
N ILE A 125 -2.80 5.69 7.58
CA ILE A 125 -2.22 5.37 6.27
C ILE A 125 -1.02 4.43 6.41
N VAL A 126 -0.21 4.57 7.44
CA VAL A 126 0.86 3.59 7.74
C VAL A 126 0.25 2.20 7.99
N GLY A 127 -0.78 2.10 8.82
CA GLY A 127 -1.46 0.83 9.09
C GLY A 127 -2.04 0.20 7.82
N VAL A 128 -2.77 0.99 7.03
CA VAL A 128 -3.33 0.57 5.76
C VAL A 128 -2.22 0.16 4.78
N GLY A 129 -1.17 0.94 4.64
CA GLY A 129 -0.06 0.64 3.73
C GLY A 129 0.69 -0.64 4.09
N VAL A 130 0.96 -0.86 5.37
CA VAL A 130 1.58 -2.09 5.87
C VAL A 130 0.67 -3.30 5.63
N PHE A 131 -0.63 -3.16 5.89
CA PHE A 131 -1.62 -4.22 5.65
C PHE A 131 -1.73 -4.53 4.15
N PHE A 132 -1.82 -3.52 3.29
CA PHE A 132 -1.82 -3.71 1.83
C PHE A 132 -0.56 -4.41 1.35
N THR A 133 0.62 -4.00 1.81
CA THR A 133 1.89 -4.62 1.45
C THR A 133 1.89 -6.11 1.81
N SER A 134 1.36 -6.46 2.98
CA SER A 134 1.35 -7.83 3.48
C SER A 134 0.48 -8.79 2.65
N ILE A 135 -0.58 -8.29 2.00
CA ILE A 135 -1.45 -9.13 1.16
C ILE A 135 -1.03 -9.07 -0.32
N LEU A 136 -0.66 -7.88 -0.77
CA LEU A 136 -0.38 -7.59 -2.16
C LEU A 136 0.92 -8.26 -2.65
N MET A 137 1.96 -8.26 -1.80
CA MET A 137 3.23 -8.88 -2.17
C MET A 137 3.14 -10.39 -2.38
N PRO A 138 2.60 -11.20 -1.46
CA PRO A 138 2.42 -12.62 -1.74
C PRO A 138 1.48 -12.87 -2.92
N ALA A 139 0.40 -12.10 -3.06
CA ALA A 139 -0.52 -12.26 -4.17
C ALA A 139 0.17 -12.06 -5.53
N THR A 140 0.93 -11.00 -5.70
CA THR A 140 1.61 -10.70 -6.97
C THR A 140 2.79 -11.63 -7.26
N LEU A 141 3.56 -11.99 -6.24
CA LEU A 141 4.74 -12.86 -6.40
C LEU A 141 4.36 -14.33 -6.59
N LEU A 142 3.35 -14.82 -5.86
CA LEU A 142 2.98 -16.24 -5.92
C LEU A 142 1.98 -16.55 -7.05
N LEU A 143 0.97 -15.70 -7.24
CA LEU A 143 -0.08 -15.93 -8.23
C LEU A 143 0.26 -15.36 -9.62
N GLY A 144 1.25 -14.47 -9.70
CA GLY A 144 1.55 -13.68 -10.89
C GLY A 144 0.59 -12.51 -11.07
N PHE A 145 0.85 -11.68 -12.10
CA PHE A 145 0.08 -10.46 -12.32
C PHE A 145 -1.38 -10.73 -12.69
N GLU A 146 -1.65 -11.67 -13.58
CA GLU A 146 -3.00 -11.92 -14.08
C GLU A 146 -3.97 -12.34 -12.97
N ASN A 147 -3.56 -13.26 -12.10
CA ASN A 147 -4.37 -13.68 -10.98
C ASN A 147 -4.28 -12.70 -9.79
N GLY A 148 -3.13 -12.07 -9.59
CA GLY A 148 -2.91 -11.05 -8.57
C GLY A 148 -3.81 -9.84 -8.71
N ARG A 149 -4.19 -9.45 -9.95
CA ARG A 149 -5.11 -8.32 -10.20
C ARG A 149 -6.50 -8.54 -9.59
N TYR A 150 -7.00 -9.77 -9.58
CA TYR A 150 -8.29 -10.07 -8.95
C TYR A 150 -8.22 -9.91 -7.44
N VAL A 151 -7.13 -10.37 -6.82
CA VAL A 151 -6.88 -10.17 -5.38
C VAL A 151 -6.81 -8.68 -5.06
N LEU A 152 -6.13 -7.88 -5.91
CA LEU A 152 -6.06 -6.43 -5.78
C LEU A 152 -7.42 -5.75 -5.80
N THR A 153 -8.28 -6.11 -6.76
CA THR A 153 -9.64 -5.55 -6.85
C THR A 153 -10.47 -5.90 -5.62
N PHE A 154 -10.40 -7.14 -5.14
CA PHE A 154 -11.08 -7.52 -3.89
C PHE A 154 -10.56 -6.74 -2.69
N ILE A 155 -9.24 -6.58 -2.54
CA ILE A 155 -8.63 -5.82 -1.44
C ILE A 155 -9.03 -4.34 -1.51
N ALA A 156 -9.21 -3.76 -2.70
CA ALA A 156 -9.68 -2.38 -2.84
C ALA A 156 -11.12 -2.19 -2.36
N ILE A 157 -11.98 -3.18 -2.59
CA ILE A 157 -13.39 -3.11 -2.22
C ILE A 157 -13.61 -3.35 -0.72
N ILE A 158 -12.83 -4.25 -0.12
CA ILE A 158 -12.95 -4.61 1.30
C ILE A 158 -12.97 -3.39 2.24
N PRO A 159 -12.02 -2.44 2.21
CA PRO A 159 -12.05 -1.28 3.10
C PRO A 159 -13.28 -0.40 2.92
N ILE A 160 -13.80 -0.31 1.70
CA ILE A 160 -14.99 0.52 1.41
C ILE A 160 -16.23 -0.10 2.06
N VAL A 161 -16.41 -1.41 1.91
CA VAL A 161 -17.57 -2.12 2.45
C VAL A 161 -17.46 -2.27 3.97
N PHE A 162 -16.27 -2.60 4.48
CA PHE A 162 -16.07 -2.81 5.92
C PHE A 162 -16.04 -1.49 6.71
N SER A 163 -15.65 -0.36 6.14
CA SER A 163 -15.62 0.91 6.87
C SER A 163 -17.02 1.32 7.35
N THR A 164 -18.03 1.12 6.53
CA THR A 164 -19.43 1.42 6.90
C THR A 164 -19.98 0.45 7.94
N ALA A 165 -19.71 -0.85 7.78
CA ALA A 165 -20.13 -1.88 8.71
C ALA A 165 -19.46 -1.75 10.09
N VAL A 166 -18.14 -1.51 10.12
CA VAL A 166 -17.40 -1.33 11.38
C VAL A 166 -17.85 -0.09 12.12
N LEU A 167 -18.12 1.03 11.44
CA LEU A 167 -18.62 2.24 12.07
C LEU A 167 -20.01 2.01 12.67
N GLN A 168 -20.89 1.27 12.01
CA GLN A 168 -22.21 0.91 12.55
C GLN A 168 -22.08 0.03 13.79
N ILE A 169 -21.29 -1.03 13.75
CA ILE A 169 -21.07 -1.94 14.88
C ILE A 169 -20.47 -1.17 16.08
N LEU A 170 -19.48 -0.30 15.86
CA LEU A 170 -18.86 0.50 16.91
C LEU A 170 -19.85 1.48 17.55
N SER A 171 -20.79 2.04 16.79
CA SER A 171 -21.82 2.92 17.30
C SER A 171 -22.86 2.17 18.14
N GLU A 172 -23.17 0.92 17.80
CA GLU A 172 -24.13 0.08 18.56
C GLU A 172 -23.57 -0.42 19.90
N ILE A 173 -22.25 -0.72 19.95
CA ILE A 173 -21.64 -1.31 21.15
C ILE A 173 -21.29 -0.27 22.23
N ASN A 174 -21.46 1.05 21.97
CA ASN A 174 -21.12 2.14 22.92
C ASN A 174 -19.72 2.02 23.56
N ILE A 175 -18.76 1.38 22.86
CA ILE A 175 -17.40 1.25 23.35
C ILE A 175 -16.71 2.59 23.10
N THR A 176 -16.52 3.38 24.14
CA THR A 176 -15.70 4.59 24.14
C THR A 176 -14.20 4.21 24.10
N LEU A 177 -13.79 3.50 23.06
CA LEU A 177 -12.37 3.23 22.87
C LEU A 177 -11.67 4.53 22.44
N ASN A 178 -10.57 4.82 23.12
CA ASN A 178 -9.72 5.94 22.73
C ASN A 178 -9.24 5.70 21.29
N PRO A 179 -9.59 6.56 20.31
CA PRO A 179 -9.29 6.33 18.90
C PRO A 179 -7.77 6.16 18.63
N THR A 180 -6.92 6.76 19.47
CA THR A 180 -5.47 6.59 19.39
C THR A 180 -5.02 5.19 19.79
N MET A 181 -5.63 4.57 20.81
CA MET A 181 -5.34 3.19 21.18
C MET A 181 -5.73 2.20 20.09
N LEU A 182 -6.87 2.40 19.46
CA LEU A 182 -7.38 1.54 18.39
C LEU A 182 -6.44 1.61 17.15
N THR A 183 -5.97 2.80 16.80
CA THR A 183 -5.05 2.98 15.68
C THR A 183 -3.67 2.35 15.95
N ILE A 184 -3.14 2.47 17.17
CA ILE A 184 -1.86 1.84 17.56
C ILE A 184 -1.98 0.31 17.52
N LEU A 185 -3.06 -0.25 18.05
CA LEU A 185 -3.35 -1.69 17.98
C LEU A 185 -3.45 -2.17 16.53
N GLY A 186 -4.14 -1.44 15.67
CA GLY A 186 -4.24 -1.73 14.24
C GLY A 186 -2.88 -1.76 13.54
N VAL A 187 -2.00 -0.80 13.84
CA VAL A 187 -0.64 -0.76 13.28
C VAL A 187 0.20 -1.95 13.78
N LEU A 188 0.11 -2.31 15.06
CA LEU A 188 0.82 -3.48 15.61
C LEU A 188 0.36 -4.78 14.93
N ILE A 189 -0.94 -4.97 14.75
CA ILE A 189 -1.49 -6.12 14.03
C ILE A 189 -1.00 -6.12 12.58
N ALA A 190 -1.00 -4.98 11.90
CA ALA A 190 -0.53 -4.87 10.52
C ALA A 190 0.96 -5.26 10.40
N ILE A 191 1.81 -4.87 11.34
CA ILE A 191 3.23 -5.24 11.37
C ILE A 191 3.40 -6.76 11.54
N THR A 192 2.65 -7.38 12.46
CA THR A 192 2.73 -8.84 12.66
C THR A 192 2.30 -9.60 11.41
N VAL A 193 1.24 -9.15 10.75
CA VAL A 193 0.75 -9.72 9.47
C VAL A 193 1.80 -9.52 8.36
N LEU A 194 2.50 -8.39 8.31
CA LEU A 194 3.57 -8.15 7.33
C LEU A 194 4.74 -9.12 7.53
N LEU A 195 5.19 -9.33 8.75
CA LEU A 195 6.29 -10.25 9.05
C LEU A 195 5.91 -11.70 8.67
N THR A 196 4.73 -12.16 9.06
CA THR A 196 4.24 -13.50 8.69
C THR A 196 4.09 -13.65 7.17
N SER A 197 3.57 -12.64 6.49
CA SER A 197 3.47 -12.58 5.03
C SER A 197 4.84 -12.72 4.35
N TYR A 198 5.85 -11.99 4.84
CA TYR A 198 7.21 -12.08 4.30
C TYR A 198 7.77 -13.51 4.40
N PHE A 199 7.68 -14.16 5.57
CA PHE A 199 8.17 -15.52 5.75
C PHE A 199 7.44 -16.53 4.86
N ILE A 200 6.12 -16.43 4.76
CA ILE A 200 5.31 -17.29 3.88
C ILE A 200 5.73 -17.11 2.42
N THR A 201 5.90 -15.86 1.99
CA THR A 201 6.30 -15.55 0.61
C THR A 201 7.67 -16.09 0.28
N CYS A 202 8.66 -15.93 1.17
CA CYS A 202 10.01 -16.48 0.97
C CYS A 202 9.98 -18.00 0.82
N ASN A 203 9.25 -18.71 1.70
CA ASN A 203 9.20 -20.15 1.67
C ASN A 203 8.48 -20.69 0.42
N ARG A 204 7.37 -20.08 0.04
CA ARG A 204 6.57 -20.52 -1.13
C ARG A 204 7.23 -20.14 -2.45
N PHE A 205 7.83 -18.96 -2.54
CA PHE A 205 8.49 -18.53 -3.76
C PHE A 205 9.76 -19.34 -4.06
N ALA A 206 10.48 -19.78 -3.02
CA ALA A 206 11.64 -20.67 -3.19
C ALA A 206 11.25 -22.05 -3.79
N GLN A 207 10.00 -22.48 -3.61
CA GLN A 207 9.47 -23.75 -4.14
C GLN A 207 8.82 -23.58 -5.53
N LYS A 208 8.68 -22.34 -6.01
CA LYS A 208 8.04 -22.06 -7.30
C LYS A 208 9.00 -22.40 -8.42
N GLU A 209 8.71 -23.47 -9.15
CA GLU A 209 9.44 -23.78 -10.39
C GLU A 209 9.17 -22.70 -11.44
N VAL A 210 10.23 -22.33 -12.15
CA VAL A 210 10.14 -21.40 -13.28
C VAL A 210 9.54 -22.18 -14.46
N LYS A 211 8.24 -21.97 -14.70
CA LYS A 211 7.58 -22.47 -15.92
C LYS A 211 7.72 -21.48 -17.06
#